data_9fcec0cb74b3e4dcbbb17d2f6b05a721
#
_entry.id   9fcec0cb74b3e4dcbbb17d2f6b05a721
#
_cell.length_a   1.000
_cell.length_b   1.000
_cell.length_c   1.000
_cell.angle_alpha   90.00
_cell.angle_beta   90.00
_cell.angle_gamma   90.00
#
_symmetry.space_group_name_H-M   'P 1'
#
loop_
_entity.id
_entity.type
_entity.pdbx_description
1 polymer ?
#
loop_
_entity_poly.entity_id
_entity_poly.type
_entity_poly.pdbx_seq_one_letter_code
_entity_poly.pdbx_strand_id
1 'polypeptide(L)'
;NSITKIKPIDEIIDDLSFQRKALIETRSRLPDDKSLVGFVGGPWTLLSYGLGIKNDLEKLNLNNSQFFEKLLYDVIIPVTVKTIEMQLESEAEIVYIFDTNARQLKTDYFLNKYFKKLKDQIFNIYPKKIAYFSKDNPLLNDVSAIQNNNLAGLVYGKSEGLEMYLKRNQKGFLQGNFEPSLLEKPFNEFKKGFDKFMDRFSKLSIEERSGWICSLNHGVLPKSSEYNVKYFIDSARESFSVSK
;
A
#
# COMPACT_ATOMS: atom_id res chain seq x y z
N ASN A 1 -31.57 -11.09 -1.09
CA ASN A 1 -30.19 -10.75 -0.83
C ASN A 1 -29.93 -9.33 -1.29
N SER A 2 -30.17 -8.36 -0.43
CA SER A 2 -30.29 -6.98 -0.84
C SER A 2 -29.23 -6.11 -0.17
N ILE A 3 -28.64 -5.22 -0.95
CA ILE A 3 -27.81 -4.08 -0.51
C ILE A 3 -28.56 -3.25 0.56
N THR A 4 -29.88 -3.34 0.61
CA THR A 4 -30.76 -2.68 1.60
C THR A 4 -30.51 -3.10 3.06
N LYS A 5 -29.69 -4.13 3.32
CA LYS A 5 -29.30 -4.54 4.68
C LYS A 5 -27.95 -3.97 5.12
N ILE A 6 -27.26 -3.22 4.26
CA ILE A 6 -26.00 -2.58 4.60
C ILE A 6 -26.35 -1.29 5.37
N LYS A 7 -25.64 -1.06 6.48
CA LYS A 7 -25.79 0.19 7.23
C LYS A 7 -25.50 1.41 6.34
N PRO A 8 -26.15 2.56 6.60
CA PRO A 8 -25.75 3.83 6.02
C PRO A 8 -24.26 4.09 6.18
N ILE A 9 -23.64 4.74 5.19
CA ILE A 9 -22.17 4.96 5.21
C ILE A 9 -21.73 5.71 6.46
N ASP A 10 -22.49 6.72 6.88
CA ASP A 10 -22.16 7.52 8.07
C ASP A 10 -22.14 6.67 9.35
N GLU A 11 -23.10 5.73 9.50
CA GLU A 11 -23.09 4.79 10.64
C GLU A 11 -21.87 3.84 10.60
N ILE A 12 -21.44 3.43 9.39
CA ILE A 12 -20.23 2.61 9.25
C ILE A 12 -19.01 3.41 9.68
N ILE A 13 -18.94 4.69 9.32
CA ILE A 13 -17.82 5.57 9.69
C ILE A 13 -17.82 5.84 11.20
N ASP A 14 -19.00 6.00 11.81
CA ASP A 14 -19.11 6.12 13.27
C ASP A 14 -18.58 4.87 14.00
N ASP A 15 -18.91 3.68 13.51
CA ASP A 15 -18.35 2.41 14.02
C ASP A 15 -16.81 2.36 13.89
N LEU A 16 -16.21 3.05 12.92
CA LEU A 16 -14.77 3.13 12.70
C LEU A 16 -14.09 4.31 13.41
N SER A 17 -14.84 5.11 14.16
CA SER A 17 -14.34 6.34 14.84
C SER A 17 -13.19 6.08 15.82
N PHE A 18 -13.02 4.85 16.31
CA PHE A 18 -11.87 4.45 17.13
C PHE A 18 -10.53 4.67 16.40
N GLN A 19 -10.51 4.60 15.07
CA GLN A 19 -9.29 4.87 14.27
C GLN A 19 -8.86 6.33 14.40
N ARG A 20 -9.82 7.28 14.41
CA ARG A 20 -9.56 8.70 14.67
C ARG A 20 -8.83 8.89 16.01
N LYS A 21 -9.36 8.30 17.08
CA LYS A 21 -8.77 8.37 18.41
C LYS A 21 -7.37 7.77 18.45
N ALA A 22 -7.18 6.62 17.78
CA ALA A 22 -5.89 5.94 17.73
C ALA A 22 -4.83 6.80 16.99
N LEU A 23 -5.19 7.46 15.89
CA LEU A 23 -4.27 8.33 15.14
C LEU A 23 -3.87 9.56 15.95
N ILE A 24 -4.84 10.28 16.53
CA ILE A 24 -4.58 11.46 17.37
C ILE A 24 -3.68 11.09 18.55
N GLU A 25 -3.98 9.98 19.26
CA GLU A 25 -3.16 9.51 20.38
C GLU A 25 -1.75 9.10 19.94
N THR A 26 -1.64 8.48 18.76
CA THR A 26 -0.33 8.12 18.20
C THR A 26 0.47 9.38 17.86
N ARG A 27 -0.15 10.37 17.20
CA ARG A 27 0.52 11.62 16.84
C ARG A 27 1.03 12.37 18.08
N SER A 28 0.23 12.42 19.15
CA SER A 28 0.63 13.10 20.38
C SER A 28 1.86 12.50 21.07
N ARG A 29 2.20 11.24 20.77
CA ARG A 29 3.35 10.53 21.33
C ARG A 29 4.50 10.33 20.35
N LEU A 30 4.24 10.52 19.07
CA LEU A 30 5.22 10.31 18.03
C LEU A 30 6.17 11.50 17.97
N PRO A 31 7.51 11.31 17.96
CA PRO A 31 8.47 12.38 17.76
C PRO A 31 8.21 13.16 16.47
N ASP A 32 8.50 14.47 16.47
CA ASP A 32 8.23 15.35 15.33
C ASP A 32 9.00 14.97 14.05
N ASP A 33 10.12 14.25 14.20
CA ASP A 33 10.93 13.74 13.08
C ASP A 33 10.38 12.45 12.48
N LYS A 34 9.20 11.97 12.94
CA LYS A 34 8.55 10.75 12.45
C LYS A 34 7.21 11.06 11.80
N SER A 35 7.03 10.50 10.61
CA SER A 35 5.77 10.57 9.88
C SER A 35 4.72 9.60 10.46
N LEU A 36 3.49 10.09 10.59
CA LEU A 36 2.33 9.27 10.88
C LEU A 36 1.61 8.91 9.57
N VAL A 37 1.51 7.62 9.30
CA VAL A 37 0.82 7.13 8.11
C VAL A 37 -0.43 6.35 8.50
N GLY A 38 -1.54 6.64 7.80
CA GLY A 38 -2.77 5.87 7.88
C GLY A 38 -2.78 4.72 6.87
N PHE A 39 -3.76 3.82 7.00
CA PHE A 39 -3.98 2.80 5.99
C PHE A 39 -5.44 2.34 5.93
N VAL A 40 -5.83 1.85 4.76
CA VAL A 40 -7.15 1.25 4.51
C VAL A 40 -7.00 -0.01 3.66
N GLY A 41 -7.93 -0.94 3.80
CA GLY A 41 -8.06 -2.03 2.83
C GLY A 41 -8.47 -1.48 1.47
N GLY A 42 -7.86 -1.97 0.40
CA GLY A 42 -8.25 -1.59 -0.96
C GLY A 42 -9.67 -2.08 -1.28
N PRO A 43 -10.47 -1.30 -2.03
CA PRO A 43 -11.87 -1.61 -2.26
C PRO A 43 -12.11 -2.99 -2.89
N TRP A 44 -11.27 -3.42 -3.84
CA TRP A 44 -11.40 -4.75 -4.42
C TRP A 44 -11.07 -5.85 -3.41
N THR A 45 -10.05 -5.63 -2.60
CA THR A 45 -9.69 -6.55 -1.52
C THR A 45 -10.83 -6.69 -0.51
N LEU A 46 -11.42 -5.59 -0.06
CA LEU A 46 -12.55 -5.60 0.86
C LEU A 46 -13.76 -6.33 0.26
N LEU A 47 -14.09 -6.05 -1.01
CA LEU A 47 -15.14 -6.75 -1.72
C LEU A 47 -14.91 -8.26 -1.76
N SER A 48 -13.72 -8.67 -2.17
CA SER A 48 -13.37 -10.08 -2.32
C SER A 48 -13.40 -10.85 -0.99
N TYR A 49 -12.95 -10.20 0.10
CA TYR A 49 -13.04 -10.79 1.44
C TYR A 49 -14.48 -10.85 1.95
N GLY A 50 -15.26 -9.78 1.79
CA GLY A 50 -16.66 -9.72 2.21
C GLY A 50 -17.55 -10.75 1.51
N LEU A 51 -17.21 -11.10 0.27
CA LEU A 51 -17.91 -12.14 -0.52
C LEU A 51 -17.33 -13.55 -0.35
N GLY A 52 -16.24 -13.71 0.40
CA GLY A 52 -15.60 -15.01 0.60
C GLY A 52 -14.85 -15.57 -0.62
N ILE A 53 -14.55 -14.72 -1.61
CA ILE A 53 -13.92 -15.11 -2.89
C ILE A 53 -12.40 -14.87 -2.93
N LYS A 54 -11.76 -14.85 -1.78
CA LYS A 54 -10.35 -14.43 -1.54
C LYS A 54 -9.35 -14.68 -2.68
N ASN A 55 -9.42 -15.81 -3.39
CA ASN A 55 -8.46 -16.18 -4.44
C ASN A 55 -9.11 -16.81 -5.68
N ASP A 56 -10.42 -16.78 -5.79
CA ASP A 56 -11.17 -17.55 -6.78
C ASP A 56 -12.21 -16.67 -7.46
N LEU A 57 -11.76 -16.00 -8.55
CA LEU A 57 -12.66 -15.17 -9.38
C LEU A 57 -13.73 -15.98 -10.11
N GLU A 58 -13.54 -17.29 -10.29
CA GLU A 58 -14.55 -18.15 -10.94
C GLU A 58 -15.81 -18.26 -10.08
N LYS A 59 -15.66 -18.04 -8.76
CA LYS A 59 -16.81 -17.92 -7.84
C LYS A 59 -17.60 -16.61 -8.00
N LEU A 60 -17.03 -15.60 -8.68
CA LEU A 60 -17.80 -14.46 -9.17
C LEU A 60 -18.65 -14.95 -10.34
N ASN A 61 -19.82 -15.51 -10.03
CA ASN A 61 -20.79 -15.84 -11.06
C ASN A 61 -21.14 -14.55 -11.83
N LEU A 62 -20.72 -14.48 -13.09
CA LEU A 62 -20.89 -13.30 -13.97
C LEU A 62 -22.35 -12.83 -14.07
N ASN A 63 -23.31 -13.71 -13.74
CA ASN A 63 -24.73 -13.35 -13.65
C ASN A 63 -25.05 -12.34 -12.53
N ASN A 64 -24.13 -12.11 -11.59
CA ASN A 64 -24.25 -11.12 -10.51
C ASN A 64 -23.27 -9.93 -10.67
N SER A 65 -22.68 -9.73 -11.85
CA SER A 65 -21.70 -8.68 -12.09
C SER A 65 -22.22 -7.29 -11.72
N GLN A 66 -23.47 -6.98 -12.06
CA GLN A 66 -24.13 -5.73 -11.73
C GLN A 66 -24.28 -5.52 -10.21
N PHE A 67 -24.59 -6.58 -9.45
CA PHE A 67 -24.66 -6.50 -7.99
C PHE A 67 -23.28 -6.21 -7.38
N PHE A 68 -22.23 -6.89 -7.86
CA PHE A 68 -20.87 -6.67 -7.36
C PHE A 68 -20.34 -5.28 -7.71
N GLU A 69 -20.60 -4.82 -8.93
CA GLU A 69 -20.24 -3.45 -9.33
C GLU A 69 -20.96 -2.42 -8.47
N LYS A 70 -22.25 -2.60 -8.23
CA LYS A 70 -23.02 -1.71 -7.37
C LYS A 70 -22.49 -1.71 -5.93
N LEU A 71 -22.20 -2.87 -5.36
CA LEU A 71 -21.60 -2.97 -4.03
C LEU A 71 -20.23 -2.29 -3.97
N LEU A 72 -19.39 -2.50 -4.98
CA LEU A 72 -18.07 -1.88 -5.06
C LEU A 72 -18.14 -0.36 -5.18
N TYR A 73 -18.92 0.13 -6.13
CA TYR A 73 -18.92 1.55 -6.50
C TYR A 73 -19.83 2.43 -5.65
N ASP A 74 -20.95 1.89 -5.16
CA ASP A 74 -21.94 2.66 -4.40
C ASP A 74 -21.77 2.52 -2.88
N VAL A 75 -20.99 1.52 -2.41
CA VAL A 75 -20.80 1.27 -0.97
C VAL A 75 -19.32 1.27 -0.60
N ILE A 76 -18.54 0.31 -1.12
CA ILE A 76 -17.18 0.07 -0.61
C ILE A 76 -16.25 1.24 -0.93
N ILE A 77 -16.26 1.76 -2.16
CA ILE A 77 -15.43 2.92 -2.50
C ILE A 77 -15.84 4.17 -1.69
N PRO A 78 -17.12 4.54 -1.58
CA PRO A 78 -17.53 5.64 -0.70
C PRO A 78 -17.13 5.47 0.77
N VAL A 79 -17.24 4.28 1.36
CA VAL A 79 -16.74 3.99 2.71
C VAL A 79 -15.22 4.18 2.77
N THR A 80 -14.50 3.70 1.77
CA THR A 80 -13.03 3.89 1.69
C THR A 80 -12.66 5.36 1.62
N VAL A 81 -13.36 6.16 0.79
CA VAL A 81 -13.17 7.62 0.71
C VAL A 81 -13.34 8.28 2.06
N LYS A 82 -14.45 8.01 2.75
CA LYS A 82 -14.75 8.59 4.06
C LYS A 82 -13.76 8.15 5.15
N THR A 83 -13.29 6.90 5.10
CA THR A 83 -12.25 6.42 6.02
C THR A 83 -10.91 7.12 5.77
N ILE A 84 -10.54 7.35 4.51
CA ILE A 84 -9.34 8.11 4.15
C ILE A 84 -9.46 9.55 4.66
N GLU A 85 -10.58 10.21 4.39
CA GLU A 85 -10.86 11.57 4.87
C GLU A 85 -10.68 11.67 6.38
N MET A 86 -11.33 10.78 7.14
CA MET A 86 -11.23 10.71 8.60
C MET A 86 -9.77 10.54 9.07
N GLN A 87 -8.97 9.68 8.40
CA GLN A 87 -7.59 9.46 8.80
C GLN A 87 -6.70 10.67 8.50
N LEU A 88 -6.90 11.34 7.34
CA LEU A 88 -6.17 12.57 7.00
C LEU A 88 -6.53 13.74 7.94
N GLU A 89 -7.81 13.89 8.30
CA GLU A 89 -8.26 14.85 9.31
C GLU A 89 -7.73 14.54 10.72
N SER A 90 -7.31 13.30 10.96
CA SER A 90 -6.73 12.83 12.23
C SER A 90 -5.20 12.82 12.22
N GLU A 91 -4.61 13.72 11.42
CA GLU A 91 -3.16 13.98 11.33
C GLU A 91 -2.33 12.90 10.64
N ALA A 92 -2.93 11.93 9.95
CA ALA A 92 -2.17 11.09 9.04
C ALA A 92 -1.63 11.93 7.89
N GLU A 93 -0.33 11.88 7.62
CA GLU A 93 0.30 12.65 6.54
C GLU A 93 -0.04 12.10 5.16
N ILE A 94 -0.11 10.77 5.07
CA ILE A 94 -0.54 9.99 3.90
C ILE A 94 -1.34 8.78 4.35
N VAL A 95 -2.16 8.23 3.44
CA VAL A 95 -2.90 6.99 3.68
C VAL A 95 -2.53 5.96 2.62
N TYR A 96 -2.18 4.76 3.07
CA TYR A 96 -1.93 3.62 2.20
C TYR A 96 -3.23 2.88 1.88
N ILE A 97 -3.44 2.58 0.60
CA ILE A 97 -4.49 1.66 0.15
C ILE A 97 -3.84 0.31 -0.14
N PHE A 98 -4.10 -0.70 0.70
CA PHE A 98 -3.60 -2.06 0.52
C PHE A 98 -4.60 -2.93 -0.24
N ASP A 99 -4.43 -3.02 -1.56
CA ASP A 99 -5.35 -3.69 -2.46
C ASP A 99 -4.76 -4.99 -3.05
N THR A 100 -4.32 -5.87 -2.17
CA THR A 100 -3.61 -7.12 -2.49
C THR A 100 -4.32 -7.95 -3.55
N ASN A 101 -5.65 -8.05 -3.48
CA ASN A 101 -6.45 -8.88 -4.37
C ASN A 101 -6.79 -8.20 -5.71
N ALA A 102 -6.49 -6.91 -5.90
CA ALA A 102 -6.67 -6.24 -7.18
C ALA A 102 -5.83 -6.87 -8.32
N ARG A 103 -4.77 -7.61 -7.98
CA ARG A 103 -4.03 -8.47 -8.93
C ARG A 103 -4.88 -9.47 -9.70
N GLN A 104 -6.06 -9.84 -9.16
CA GLN A 104 -6.99 -10.78 -9.79
C GLN A 104 -7.75 -10.15 -10.95
N LEU A 105 -7.80 -8.83 -11.02
CA LEU A 105 -8.46 -8.11 -12.09
C LEU A 105 -7.66 -8.25 -13.39
N LYS A 106 -8.36 -8.45 -14.50
CA LYS A 106 -7.73 -8.33 -15.83
C LYS A 106 -7.14 -6.94 -15.96
N THR A 107 -5.95 -6.82 -16.54
CA THR A 107 -5.19 -5.56 -16.64
C THR A 107 -6.03 -4.43 -17.24
N ASP A 108 -6.78 -4.72 -18.31
CA ASP A 108 -7.64 -3.71 -18.95
C ASP A 108 -8.74 -3.21 -18.01
N TYR A 109 -9.46 -4.11 -17.33
CA TYR A 109 -10.47 -3.74 -16.35
C TYR A 109 -9.84 -2.95 -15.17
N PHE A 110 -8.68 -3.41 -14.69
CA PHE A 110 -7.95 -2.72 -13.63
C PHE A 110 -7.64 -1.27 -14.02
N LEU A 111 -6.99 -1.06 -15.15
CA LEU A 111 -6.51 0.28 -15.55
C LEU A 111 -7.65 1.21 -15.98
N ASN A 112 -8.55 0.72 -16.84
CA ASN A 112 -9.50 1.57 -17.56
C ASN A 112 -10.84 1.72 -16.83
N LYS A 113 -11.14 0.86 -15.85
CA LYS A 113 -12.40 0.94 -15.10
C LYS A 113 -12.17 1.13 -13.60
N TYR A 114 -11.55 0.16 -12.94
CA TYR A 114 -11.40 0.17 -11.49
C TYR A 114 -10.46 1.27 -11.00
N PHE A 115 -9.21 1.28 -11.48
CA PHE A 115 -8.20 2.25 -11.05
C PHE A 115 -8.54 3.68 -11.47
N LYS A 116 -9.14 3.85 -12.66
CA LYS A 116 -9.67 5.14 -13.09
C LYS A 116 -10.71 5.68 -12.08
N LYS A 117 -11.59 4.82 -11.58
CA LYS A 117 -12.58 5.21 -10.58
C LYS A 117 -11.94 5.62 -9.25
N LEU A 118 -10.90 4.89 -8.80
CA LEU A 118 -10.12 5.29 -7.63
C LEU A 118 -9.44 6.65 -7.84
N LYS A 119 -8.88 6.87 -9.03
CA LYS A 119 -8.28 8.16 -9.40
C LYS A 119 -9.28 9.29 -9.27
N ASP A 120 -10.45 9.14 -9.88
CA ASP A 120 -11.47 10.18 -9.91
C ASP A 120 -12.06 10.47 -8.51
N GLN A 121 -12.26 9.44 -7.69
CA GLN A 121 -12.94 9.56 -6.40
C GLN A 121 -12.01 9.72 -5.19
N ILE A 122 -10.72 9.40 -5.34
CA ILE A 122 -9.76 9.44 -4.22
C ILE A 122 -8.53 10.27 -4.59
N PHE A 123 -7.77 9.87 -5.62
CA PHE A 123 -6.45 10.43 -5.84
C PHE A 123 -6.48 11.88 -6.32
N ASN A 124 -7.50 12.27 -7.08
CA ASN A 124 -7.69 13.66 -7.51
C ASN A 124 -8.23 14.57 -6.39
N ILE A 125 -8.95 13.98 -5.43
CA ILE A 125 -9.50 14.72 -4.26
C ILE A 125 -8.40 14.93 -3.21
N TYR A 126 -7.54 13.93 -3.01
CA TYR A 126 -6.43 13.95 -2.05
C TYR A 126 -5.07 13.83 -2.76
N PRO A 127 -4.68 14.81 -3.62
CA PRO A 127 -3.48 14.70 -4.44
C PRO A 127 -2.23 14.59 -3.58
N LYS A 128 -1.38 13.61 -3.90
CA LYS A 128 -0.13 13.30 -3.18
C LYS A 128 -0.32 12.92 -1.69
N LYS A 129 -1.52 12.48 -1.33
CA LYS A 129 -1.81 12.00 0.02
C LYS A 129 -2.03 10.48 0.07
N ILE A 130 -2.07 9.82 -1.09
CA ILE A 130 -2.38 8.39 -1.18
C ILE A 130 -1.18 7.61 -1.70
N ALA A 131 -0.82 6.55 -0.98
CA ALA A 131 0.07 5.51 -1.48
C ALA A 131 -0.75 4.26 -1.84
N TYR A 132 -0.40 3.58 -2.93
CA TYR A 132 -1.16 2.44 -3.41
C TYR A 132 -0.30 1.18 -3.48
N PHE A 133 -0.85 0.08 -3.03
CA PHE A 133 -0.29 -1.26 -3.14
C PHE A 133 -1.28 -2.22 -3.80
N SER A 134 -0.81 -2.92 -4.82
CA SER A 134 -1.43 -4.16 -5.30
C SER A 134 -0.30 -5.14 -5.64
N LYS A 135 -0.49 -6.40 -5.29
CA LYS A 135 0.46 -7.45 -5.70
C LYS A 135 0.44 -7.56 -7.24
N ASP A 136 1.60 -7.67 -7.86
CA ASP A 136 1.76 -7.71 -9.32
C ASP A 136 1.11 -6.50 -10.05
N ASN A 137 1.24 -5.33 -9.46
CA ASN A 137 0.59 -4.09 -9.88
C ASN A 137 0.99 -3.68 -11.32
N PRO A 138 0.03 -3.58 -12.27
CA PRO A 138 0.32 -3.15 -13.64
C PRO A 138 0.90 -1.73 -13.73
N LEU A 139 0.62 -0.85 -12.76
CA LEU A 139 1.15 0.50 -12.71
C LEU A 139 2.68 0.54 -12.63
N LEU A 140 3.30 -0.52 -12.11
CA LEU A 140 4.76 -0.62 -12.01
C LEU A 140 5.43 -0.80 -13.37
N ASN A 141 4.68 -0.97 -14.45
CA ASN A 141 5.22 -0.97 -15.80
C ASN A 141 5.36 0.45 -16.39
N ASP A 142 4.71 1.44 -15.78
CA ASP A 142 4.78 2.85 -16.16
C ASP A 142 5.48 3.68 -15.08
N VAL A 143 6.64 4.22 -15.40
CA VAL A 143 7.45 5.04 -14.50
C VAL A 143 6.78 6.37 -14.13
N SER A 144 5.85 6.84 -14.93
CA SER A 144 5.10 8.07 -14.67
C SER A 144 3.82 7.83 -13.88
N ALA A 145 3.52 6.57 -13.50
CA ALA A 145 2.26 6.19 -12.88
C ALA A 145 1.96 6.96 -11.58
N ILE A 146 2.98 7.25 -10.78
CA ILE A 146 2.82 8.02 -9.53
C ILE A 146 2.32 9.43 -9.87
N GLN A 147 3.04 10.13 -10.77
CA GLN A 147 2.72 11.50 -11.14
C GLN A 147 1.39 11.59 -11.89
N ASN A 148 1.17 10.72 -12.88
CA ASN A 148 -0.03 10.73 -13.72
C ASN A 148 -1.31 10.44 -12.94
N ASN A 149 -1.20 9.83 -11.77
CA ASN A 149 -2.34 9.47 -10.93
C ASN A 149 -2.40 10.25 -9.61
N ASN A 150 -1.63 11.33 -9.45
CA ASN A 150 -1.60 12.16 -8.23
C ASN A 150 -1.30 11.38 -6.94
N LEU A 151 -0.58 10.27 -7.04
CA LEU A 151 -0.19 9.46 -5.89
C LEU A 151 0.97 10.09 -5.11
N ALA A 152 1.06 9.82 -3.82
CA ALA A 152 2.25 10.07 -3.01
C ALA A 152 3.35 9.05 -3.34
N GLY A 153 2.96 7.79 -3.56
CA GLY A 153 3.89 6.72 -3.89
C GLY A 153 3.22 5.39 -4.22
N LEU A 154 4.06 4.43 -4.57
CA LEU A 154 3.67 3.04 -4.83
C LEU A 154 4.49 2.09 -3.96
N VAL A 155 3.87 1.01 -3.50
CA VAL A 155 4.60 -0.10 -2.89
C VAL A 155 4.98 -1.09 -3.98
N TYR A 156 6.26 -1.41 -4.06
CA TYR A 156 6.83 -2.28 -5.09
C TYR A 156 6.81 -3.74 -4.62
N GLY A 157 5.86 -4.51 -5.12
CA GLY A 157 5.59 -5.88 -4.68
C GLY A 157 6.49 -6.97 -5.28
N LYS A 158 7.51 -6.63 -6.11
CA LYS A 158 8.46 -7.58 -6.69
C LYS A 158 9.79 -7.52 -5.94
N SER A 159 10.49 -8.66 -5.80
CA SER A 159 11.76 -8.74 -5.08
C SER A 159 12.94 -8.09 -5.80
N GLU A 160 12.84 -7.83 -7.11
CA GLU A 160 13.92 -7.28 -7.93
C GLU A 160 13.44 -6.13 -8.82
N GLY A 161 14.38 -5.26 -9.25
CA GLY A 161 14.15 -4.22 -10.25
C GLY A 161 13.72 -2.86 -9.71
N LEU A 162 13.49 -2.68 -8.40
CA LEU A 162 13.12 -1.39 -7.84
C LEU A 162 14.16 -0.31 -8.12
N GLU A 163 15.44 -0.65 -8.04
CA GLU A 163 16.57 0.25 -8.31
C GLU A 163 16.54 0.86 -9.72
N MET A 164 16.02 0.12 -10.71
CA MET A 164 15.89 0.65 -12.08
C MET A 164 14.81 1.74 -12.19
N TYR A 165 13.75 1.64 -11.38
CA TYR A 165 12.70 2.66 -11.34
C TYR A 165 13.16 3.91 -10.59
N LEU A 166 13.93 3.75 -9.51
CA LEU A 166 14.49 4.87 -8.76
C LEU A 166 15.42 5.74 -9.61
N LYS A 167 16.24 5.15 -10.47
CA LYS A 167 17.11 5.86 -11.42
C LYS A 167 16.38 6.78 -12.40
N ARG A 168 15.07 6.60 -12.59
CA ARG A 168 14.28 7.35 -13.57
C ARG A 168 13.68 8.65 -13.00
N ASN A 169 14.16 9.12 -11.86
CA ASN A 169 13.78 10.39 -11.24
C ASN A 169 12.26 10.57 -11.08
N GLN A 170 11.62 9.66 -10.37
CA GLN A 170 10.18 9.67 -10.15
C GLN A 170 9.77 10.76 -9.15
N LYS A 171 8.66 11.40 -9.42
CA LYS A 171 8.00 12.28 -8.45
C LYS A 171 7.12 11.44 -7.54
N GLY A 172 7.43 11.44 -6.24
CA GLY A 172 6.83 10.60 -5.21
C GLY A 172 7.78 9.49 -4.78
N PHE A 173 7.30 8.54 -3.97
CA PHE A 173 8.16 7.49 -3.45
C PHE A 173 7.83 6.11 -4.00
N LEU A 174 8.83 5.25 -3.97
CA LEU A 174 8.70 3.80 -4.16
C LEU A 174 9.14 3.09 -2.88
N GLN A 175 8.25 2.30 -2.29
CA GLN A 175 8.52 1.53 -1.09
C GLN A 175 8.79 0.08 -1.43
N GLY A 176 9.79 -0.50 -0.82
CA GLY A 176 10.12 -1.92 -0.94
C GLY A 176 11.63 -2.11 -1.01
N ASN A 177 12.12 -3.29 -1.40
CA ASN A 177 11.42 -4.47 -1.89
C ASN A 177 12.12 -5.73 -1.39
N PHE A 178 12.53 -5.72 -0.11
CA PHE A 178 13.18 -6.90 0.47
C PHE A 178 12.19 -8.06 0.58
N GLU A 179 12.68 -9.28 0.30
CA GLU A 179 11.86 -10.49 0.34
C GLU A 179 11.58 -10.94 1.79
N PRO A 180 10.33 -10.90 2.28
CA PRO A 180 10.04 -11.16 3.69
C PRO A 180 10.32 -12.60 4.13
N SER A 181 10.30 -13.59 3.23
CA SER A 181 10.64 -14.97 3.56
C SER A 181 12.08 -15.14 4.01
N LEU A 182 12.98 -14.23 3.67
CA LEU A 182 14.35 -14.21 4.16
C LEU A 182 14.43 -13.91 5.66
N LEU A 183 13.46 -13.18 6.21
CA LEU A 183 13.38 -12.91 7.65
C LEU A 183 13.11 -14.18 8.48
N GLU A 184 12.56 -15.24 7.87
CA GLU A 184 12.32 -16.54 8.51
C GLU A 184 13.55 -17.48 8.49
N LYS A 185 14.61 -17.10 7.77
CA LYS A 185 15.80 -17.92 7.59
C LYS A 185 16.78 -17.80 8.77
N PRO A 186 17.66 -18.80 8.97
CA PRO A 186 18.81 -18.65 9.87
C PRO A 186 19.59 -17.38 9.55
N PHE A 187 20.16 -16.74 10.56
CA PHE A 187 20.77 -15.42 10.44
C PHE A 187 21.79 -15.31 9.28
N ASN A 188 22.64 -16.31 9.10
CA ASN A 188 23.66 -16.28 8.04
C ASN A 188 23.04 -16.27 6.63
N GLU A 189 21.96 -17.00 6.41
CA GLU A 189 21.23 -16.99 5.13
C GLU A 189 20.49 -15.67 4.92
N PHE A 190 19.81 -15.20 5.95
CA PHE A 190 19.16 -13.90 5.95
C PHE A 190 20.17 -12.79 5.64
N LYS A 191 21.30 -12.75 6.39
CA LYS A 191 22.34 -11.74 6.22
C LYS A 191 22.89 -11.70 4.80
N LYS A 192 23.18 -12.86 4.21
CA LYS A 192 23.62 -12.95 2.81
C LYS A 192 22.60 -12.34 1.84
N GLY A 193 21.32 -12.61 2.04
CA GLY A 193 20.24 -12.02 1.23
C GLY A 193 20.11 -10.51 1.46
N PHE A 194 20.25 -10.08 2.71
CA PHE A 194 20.21 -8.67 3.09
C PHE A 194 21.42 -7.89 2.51
N ASP A 195 22.62 -8.41 2.61
CA ASP A 195 23.83 -7.77 2.06
C ASP A 195 23.69 -7.59 0.53
N LYS A 196 23.18 -8.62 -0.18
CA LYS A 196 22.88 -8.53 -1.62
C LYS A 196 21.83 -7.47 -1.93
N PHE A 197 20.81 -7.35 -1.10
CA PHE A 197 19.77 -6.32 -1.23
C PHE A 197 20.39 -4.93 -1.05
N MET A 198 21.14 -4.70 0.03
CA MET A 198 21.74 -3.41 0.33
C MET A 198 22.75 -2.97 -0.73
N ASP A 199 23.56 -3.91 -1.28
CA ASP A 199 24.52 -3.64 -2.36
C ASP A 199 23.85 -3.05 -3.61
N ARG A 200 22.62 -3.44 -3.95
CA ARG A 200 21.90 -2.88 -5.08
C ARG A 200 21.60 -1.38 -4.90
N PHE A 201 21.22 -0.99 -3.69
CA PHE A 201 20.83 0.41 -3.39
C PHE A 201 22.05 1.28 -3.01
N SER A 202 23.13 0.70 -2.50
CA SER A 202 24.36 1.45 -2.23
C SER A 202 25.04 1.97 -3.51
N LYS A 203 24.73 1.36 -4.65
CA LYS A 203 25.22 1.77 -5.99
C LYS A 203 24.45 2.95 -6.58
N LEU A 204 23.36 3.36 -5.95
CA LEU A 204 22.57 4.53 -6.36
C LEU A 204 23.12 5.80 -5.70
N SER A 205 23.06 6.92 -6.40
CA SER A 205 23.37 8.23 -5.80
C SER A 205 22.32 8.61 -4.72
N ILE A 206 22.62 9.63 -3.93
CA ILE A 206 21.67 10.15 -2.92
C ILE A 206 20.40 10.64 -3.59
N GLU A 207 20.54 11.34 -4.73
CA GLU A 207 19.41 11.85 -5.50
C GLU A 207 18.55 10.72 -6.05
N GLU A 208 19.15 9.66 -6.60
CA GLU A 208 18.42 8.48 -7.09
C GLU A 208 17.66 7.77 -5.97
N ARG A 209 18.20 7.76 -4.74
CA ARG A 209 17.57 7.14 -3.56
C ARG A 209 16.56 8.05 -2.85
N SER A 210 16.48 9.33 -3.16
CA SER A 210 15.67 10.30 -2.42
C SER A 210 14.18 9.95 -2.35
N GLY A 211 13.68 9.19 -3.32
CA GLY A 211 12.30 8.69 -3.36
C GLY A 211 12.16 7.24 -2.88
N TRP A 212 13.16 6.64 -2.25
CA TRP A 212 13.09 5.25 -1.79
C TRP A 212 12.72 5.14 -0.31
N ILE A 213 11.70 4.34 -0.03
CA ILE A 213 11.40 3.87 1.33
C ILE A 213 11.86 2.41 1.44
N CYS A 214 12.99 2.20 2.16
CA CYS A 214 13.52 0.88 2.43
C CYS A 214 12.52 0.06 3.25
N SER A 215 12.02 -1.02 2.67
CA SER A 215 10.99 -1.86 3.26
C SER A 215 10.95 -3.25 2.62
N LEU A 216 10.06 -4.09 3.12
CA LEU A 216 9.72 -5.37 2.51
C LEU A 216 8.86 -5.17 1.26
N ASN A 217 8.79 -6.17 0.39
CA ASN A 217 7.85 -6.20 -0.75
C ASN A 217 6.42 -6.61 -0.35
N HIS A 218 6.24 -7.07 0.89
CA HIS A 218 4.98 -7.47 1.50
C HIS A 218 5.07 -7.29 3.04
N GLY A 219 4.03 -7.65 3.78
CA GLY A 219 4.05 -7.64 5.25
C GLY A 219 5.03 -8.66 5.84
N VAL A 220 5.44 -8.43 7.09
CA VAL A 220 6.23 -9.39 7.88
C VAL A 220 5.46 -10.69 8.03
N LEU A 221 6.13 -11.82 7.81
CA LEU A 221 5.53 -13.14 7.94
C LEU A 221 5.48 -13.60 9.41
N PRO A 222 4.50 -14.44 9.80
CA PRO A 222 4.31 -14.83 11.20
C PRO A 222 5.49 -15.53 11.86
N LYS A 223 6.37 -16.17 11.07
CA LYS A 223 7.55 -16.88 11.57
C LYS A 223 8.84 -16.08 11.43
N SER A 224 8.75 -14.79 11.06
CA SER A 224 9.93 -13.94 10.95
C SER A 224 10.66 -13.82 12.28
N SER A 225 11.98 -13.97 12.24
CA SER A 225 12.84 -13.80 13.42
C SER A 225 12.86 -12.34 13.85
N GLU A 226 12.51 -12.05 15.10
CA GLU A 226 12.62 -10.71 15.70
C GLU A 226 14.05 -10.15 15.55
N TYR A 227 15.05 -10.99 15.76
CA TYR A 227 16.46 -10.62 15.58
C TYR A 227 16.77 -10.19 14.15
N ASN A 228 16.29 -10.92 13.14
CA ASN A 228 16.48 -10.56 11.73
C ASN A 228 15.76 -9.26 11.36
N VAL A 229 14.55 -9.04 11.89
CA VAL A 229 13.78 -7.79 11.68
C VAL A 229 14.55 -6.61 12.28
N LYS A 230 15.03 -6.74 13.52
CA LYS A 230 15.81 -5.69 14.18
C LYS A 230 17.11 -5.39 13.42
N TYR A 231 17.86 -6.43 13.05
CA TYR A 231 19.06 -6.28 12.25
C TYR A 231 18.80 -5.55 10.92
N PHE A 232 17.71 -5.92 10.22
CA PHE A 232 17.29 -5.23 8.98
C PHE A 232 17.12 -3.73 9.20
N ILE A 233 16.37 -3.34 10.24
CA ILE A 233 16.06 -1.94 10.52
C ILE A 233 17.34 -1.17 10.89
N ASP A 234 18.12 -1.69 11.83
CA ASP A 234 19.29 -1.01 12.37
C ASP A 234 20.37 -0.86 11.28
N SER A 235 20.68 -1.94 10.53
CA SER A 235 21.68 -1.90 9.47
C SER A 235 21.25 -1.04 8.26
N ALA A 236 19.96 -1.01 7.90
CA ALA A 236 19.48 -0.13 6.84
C ALA A 236 19.61 1.35 7.24
N ARG A 237 19.29 1.70 8.49
CA ARG A 237 19.46 3.07 9.02
C ARG A 237 20.92 3.48 9.04
N GLU A 238 21.81 2.60 9.54
CA GLU A 238 23.24 2.87 9.62
C GLU A 238 23.85 3.08 8.23
N SER A 239 23.51 2.23 7.26
CA SER A 239 24.09 2.27 5.91
C SER A 239 23.67 3.50 5.10
N PHE A 240 22.52 4.11 5.37
CA PHE A 240 21.98 5.21 4.59
C PHE A 240 21.71 6.50 5.42
N SER A 241 22.15 6.51 6.69
CA SER A 241 22.17 7.75 7.47
C SER A 241 23.15 8.71 6.82
N VAL A 242 22.65 9.88 6.41
CA VAL A 242 23.52 10.99 6.02
C VAL A 242 24.14 11.50 7.30
N SER A 243 25.47 11.40 7.43
CA SER A 243 26.20 12.06 8.51
C SER A 243 25.82 13.56 8.46
N LYS A 244 25.17 14.03 9.53
CA LYS A 244 24.85 15.45 9.70
C LYS A 244 26.10 16.26 9.88
#